data_2bdb211010ee5fcd156e360dab9e26a8
#
_entry.id   2bdb211010ee5fcd156e360dab9e26a8
#
_cell.length_a   1.000
_cell.length_b   1.000
_cell.length_c   1.000
_cell.angle_alpha   90.00
_cell.angle_beta   90.00
_cell.angle_gamma   90.00
#
_symmetry.space_group_name_H-M   'P 1'
#
loop_
_entity.id
_entity.type
_entity.pdbx_description
1 polymer ?
#
loop_
_entity_poly.entity_id
_entity_poly.type
_entity_poly.pdbx_seq_one_letter_code
_entity_poly.pdbx_strand_id
1 'polypeptide(L)'
;MLEANPGYWRRVPSVKTLVMRSIPDATTRALTLKTGEADIAFVLDGTAAEGIKDDPGIRIVASKHAGATWIEFAEQWDPKSPWHDERLRLAANLALDRQQINEAGCLGFCPPAGVIVPRVMDFALQVEPMPYDPAKVKQLLAEAGYPNGIDAGEFTPIPGFPTIAESIMNYLNAAGIRVRLKQMERAAFYADWQAKKLHGLFLAGAGNSGNAASRVEAFMQSKGAYAYGGYPDIDELFRQQATERDHAKRAALLDKIQQLTIDRVMYAPVMDFSALMGIGPRVTKHTIGDVWMSPFPSYEDLEIKG
;
A
#
# COMPACT_ATOMS: atom_id res chain seq x y z
N MET A 1 -26.93 -8.36 -6.49
CA MET A 1 -27.33 -9.74 -6.15
C MET A 1 -26.90 -10.65 -7.29
N LEU A 2 -26.28 -11.79 -6.98
CA LEU A 2 -25.85 -12.82 -7.92
C LEU A 2 -26.47 -14.15 -7.54
N GLU A 3 -26.81 -14.97 -8.53
CA GLU A 3 -27.36 -16.32 -8.32
C GLU A 3 -26.39 -17.37 -8.86
N ALA A 4 -26.35 -18.52 -8.19
CA ALA A 4 -25.52 -19.63 -8.62
C ALA A 4 -26.01 -20.16 -9.99
N ASN A 5 -25.09 -20.29 -10.94
CA ASN A 5 -25.38 -20.88 -12.23
C ASN A 5 -25.42 -22.43 -12.11
N PRO A 6 -26.58 -23.10 -12.29
CA PRO A 6 -26.69 -24.53 -12.20
C PRO A 6 -25.92 -25.26 -13.31
N GLY A 7 -25.62 -24.61 -14.41
CA GLY A 7 -24.81 -25.15 -15.52
C GLY A 7 -23.32 -24.75 -15.46
N TYR A 8 -22.79 -24.31 -14.29
CA TYR A 8 -21.42 -23.91 -14.20
C TYR A 8 -20.43 -25.06 -14.47
N TRP A 9 -19.44 -24.80 -15.32
CA TRP A 9 -18.58 -25.84 -15.91
C TRP A 9 -17.66 -26.60 -14.93
N ARG A 10 -17.31 -25.97 -13.77
CA ARG A 10 -16.49 -26.64 -12.75
C ARG A 10 -17.37 -27.32 -11.70
N ARG A 11 -17.87 -26.53 -10.75
CA ARG A 11 -18.72 -27.00 -9.64
C ARG A 11 -19.79 -25.96 -9.37
N VAL A 12 -21.04 -26.39 -9.35
CA VAL A 12 -22.14 -25.48 -8.97
C VAL A 12 -21.92 -25.01 -7.54
N PRO A 13 -21.88 -23.69 -7.29
CA PRO A 13 -21.71 -23.16 -5.96
C PRO A 13 -22.77 -23.65 -4.97
N SER A 14 -22.36 -23.95 -3.74
CA SER A 14 -23.31 -24.35 -2.68
C SER A 14 -24.16 -23.17 -2.18
N VAL A 15 -23.62 -21.95 -2.23
CA VAL A 15 -24.33 -20.71 -1.92
C VAL A 15 -25.17 -20.31 -3.12
N LYS A 16 -26.49 -20.45 -3.00
CA LYS A 16 -27.43 -20.19 -4.11
C LYS A 16 -27.52 -18.72 -4.49
N THR A 17 -27.45 -17.82 -3.50
CA THR A 17 -27.58 -16.38 -3.70
C THR A 17 -26.48 -15.64 -2.96
N LEU A 18 -25.78 -14.76 -3.64
CA LEU A 18 -24.77 -13.85 -3.09
C LEU A 18 -25.27 -12.41 -3.19
N VAL A 19 -25.43 -11.75 -2.06
CA VAL A 19 -25.82 -10.33 -1.98
C VAL A 19 -24.63 -9.50 -1.62
N MET A 20 -24.22 -8.59 -2.50
CA MET A 20 -23.18 -7.59 -2.23
C MET A 20 -23.84 -6.27 -1.87
N ARG A 21 -23.54 -5.76 -0.66
CA ARG A 21 -24.01 -4.47 -0.16
C ARG A 21 -22.85 -3.49 -0.09
N SER A 22 -23.02 -2.30 -0.63
CA SER A 22 -22.03 -1.23 -0.48
C SER A 22 -22.31 -0.46 0.81
N ILE A 23 -21.37 -0.51 1.75
CA ILE A 23 -21.40 0.21 3.02
C ILE A 23 -20.08 0.97 3.12
N PRO A 24 -20.06 2.30 2.91
CA PRO A 24 -18.81 3.09 2.84
C PRO A 24 -17.98 3.09 4.11
N ASP A 25 -18.63 3.15 5.28
CA ASP A 25 -17.97 3.20 6.58
C ASP A 25 -17.52 1.82 7.05
N ALA A 26 -16.23 1.67 7.41
CA ALA A 26 -15.63 0.39 7.80
C ALA A 26 -16.16 -0.14 9.13
N THR A 27 -16.42 0.74 10.09
CA THR A 27 -16.98 0.38 11.41
C THR A 27 -18.39 -0.16 11.25
N THR A 28 -19.22 0.49 10.43
CA THR A 28 -20.56 0.00 10.11
C THR A 28 -20.50 -1.36 9.42
N ARG A 29 -19.55 -1.58 8.48
CA ARG A 29 -19.36 -2.91 7.88
C ARG A 29 -19.00 -3.98 8.92
N ALA A 30 -18.11 -3.67 9.86
CA ALA A 30 -17.73 -4.58 10.94
C ALA A 30 -18.93 -4.93 11.83
N LEU A 31 -19.78 -3.95 12.16
CA LEU A 31 -20.98 -4.16 12.97
C LEU A 31 -21.99 -5.10 12.30
N THR A 32 -22.09 -5.13 10.97
CA THR A 32 -23.00 -6.07 10.28
C THR A 32 -22.62 -7.54 10.51
N LEU A 33 -21.37 -7.84 10.84
CA LEU A 33 -20.96 -9.20 11.25
C LEU A 33 -21.46 -9.54 12.65
N LYS A 34 -21.38 -8.58 13.60
CA LYS A 34 -21.86 -8.77 14.97
C LYS A 34 -23.36 -9.01 15.02
N THR A 35 -24.12 -8.30 14.19
CA THR A 35 -25.57 -8.43 14.10
C THR A 35 -26.04 -9.62 13.27
N GLY A 36 -25.13 -10.27 12.54
CA GLY A 36 -25.44 -11.36 11.61
C GLY A 36 -26.14 -10.91 10.32
N GLU A 37 -26.17 -9.60 10.04
CA GLU A 37 -26.71 -9.06 8.79
C GLU A 37 -25.82 -9.34 7.59
N ALA A 38 -24.52 -9.54 7.82
CA ALA A 38 -23.55 -9.94 6.81
C ALA A 38 -22.74 -11.16 7.27
N ASP A 39 -22.36 -11.98 6.35
CA ASP A 39 -21.49 -13.16 6.58
C ASP A 39 -20.01 -12.80 6.39
N ILE A 40 -19.71 -11.79 5.57
CA ILE A 40 -18.35 -11.34 5.26
C ILE A 40 -18.33 -9.82 5.16
N ALA A 41 -17.38 -9.17 5.84
CA ALA A 41 -17.09 -7.75 5.70
C ALA A 41 -15.74 -7.55 5.02
N PHE A 42 -15.75 -6.91 3.85
CA PHE A 42 -14.54 -6.67 3.05
C PHE A 42 -13.87 -5.35 3.42
N VAL A 43 -12.53 -5.32 3.33
CA VAL A 43 -11.68 -4.13 3.42
C VAL A 43 -11.98 -3.32 4.70
N LEU A 44 -11.75 -3.95 5.84
CA LEU A 44 -11.75 -3.27 7.14
C LEU A 44 -10.42 -2.52 7.31
N ASP A 45 -10.46 -1.37 7.96
CA ASP A 45 -9.26 -0.75 8.51
C ASP A 45 -8.87 -1.38 9.85
N GLY A 46 -7.69 -1.03 10.37
CA GLY A 46 -7.19 -1.60 11.63
C GLY A 46 -8.14 -1.35 12.80
N THR A 47 -8.73 -0.17 12.89
CA THR A 47 -9.66 0.18 13.98
C THR A 47 -10.95 -0.63 13.93
N ALA A 48 -11.55 -0.77 12.75
CA ALA A 48 -12.77 -1.57 12.60
C ALA A 48 -12.52 -3.06 12.84
N ALA A 49 -11.38 -3.58 12.38
CA ALA A 49 -10.97 -4.96 12.61
C ALA A 49 -10.67 -5.23 14.10
N GLU A 50 -9.96 -4.32 14.79
CA GLU A 50 -9.71 -4.38 16.23
C GLU A 50 -10.99 -4.47 17.03
N GLY A 51 -12.01 -3.70 16.63
CA GLY A 51 -13.33 -3.66 17.31
C GLY A 51 -14.13 -4.96 17.25
N ILE A 52 -13.72 -5.95 16.42
CA ILE A 52 -14.46 -7.21 16.24
C ILE A 52 -13.59 -8.47 16.34
N LYS A 53 -12.27 -8.33 16.48
CA LYS A 53 -11.34 -9.49 16.44
C LYS A 53 -11.57 -10.52 17.54
N ASP A 54 -12.05 -10.06 18.69
CA ASP A 54 -12.29 -10.90 19.87
C ASP A 54 -13.78 -11.35 19.99
N ASP A 55 -14.62 -10.99 19.03
CA ASP A 55 -16.04 -11.39 19.05
C ASP A 55 -16.17 -12.90 18.74
N PRO A 56 -17.01 -13.63 19.52
CA PRO A 56 -17.16 -15.05 19.34
C PRO A 56 -17.62 -15.42 17.92
N GLY A 57 -16.85 -16.29 17.26
CA GLY A 57 -17.14 -16.81 15.93
C GLY A 57 -16.80 -15.88 14.78
N ILE A 58 -16.33 -14.66 15.04
CA ILE A 58 -15.75 -13.80 14.01
C ILE A 58 -14.25 -14.10 13.88
N ARG A 59 -13.76 -14.13 12.64
CA ARG A 59 -12.35 -14.32 12.32
C ARG A 59 -11.89 -13.18 11.43
N ILE A 60 -10.75 -12.58 11.76
CA ILE A 60 -10.06 -11.63 10.86
C ILE A 60 -9.12 -12.42 9.97
N VAL A 61 -9.24 -12.22 8.67
CA VAL A 61 -8.32 -12.76 7.67
C VAL A 61 -7.76 -11.63 6.81
N ALA A 62 -6.56 -11.82 6.31
CA ALA A 62 -5.90 -10.84 5.45
C ALA A 62 -5.68 -11.43 4.05
N SER A 63 -5.81 -10.61 3.02
CA SER A 63 -5.34 -10.97 1.68
C SER A 63 -3.82 -11.07 1.67
N LYS A 64 -3.27 -11.91 0.79
CA LYS A 64 -1.80 -12.05 0.67
C LYS A 64 -1.25 -10.84 -0.11
N HIS A 65 -0.77 -9.81 0.61
CA HIS A 65 -0.04 -8.67 0.04
C HIS A 65 -0.68 -8.09 -1.23
N ALA A 66 -1.90 -7.58 -1.09
CA ALA A 66 -2.71 -7.07 -2.21
C ALA A 66 -2.13 -5.85 -2.91
N GLY A 67 -1.10 -5.22 -2.36
CA GLY A 67 -0.43 -4.05 -2.92
C GLY A 67 0.74 -3.58 -2.08
N ALA A 68 1.24 -2.38 -2.37
CA ALA A 68 2.22 -1.68 -1.55
C ALA A 68 1.77 -0.23 -1.33
N THR A 69 2.19 0.34 -0.20
CA THR A 69 2.05 1.77 0.10
C THR A 69 3.41 2.40 0.35
N TRP A 70 3.55 3.67 -0.02
CA TRP A 70 4.79 4.44 0.15
C TRP A 70 4.50 5.94 0.22
N ILE A 71 5.42 6.69 0.80
CA ILE A 71 5.42 8.15 0.65
C ILE A 71 6.11 8.49 -0.66
N GLU A 72 5.42 9.27 -1.47
CA GLU A 72 5.94 9.91 -2.68
C GLU A 72 6.44 11.30 -2.35
N PHE A 73 7.58 11.68 -2.92
CA PHE A 73 8.17 13.01 -2.85
C PHE A 73 7.92 13.72 -4.18
N ALA A 74 6.74 14.31 -4.35
CA ALA A 74 6.29 14.87 -5.63
C ALA A 74 7.29 15.88 -6.26
N GLU A 75 7.93 16.67 -5.41
CA GLU A 75 8.78 17.79 -5.84
C GLU A 75 10.28 17.45 -5.78
N GLN A 76 10.67 16.18 -5.64
CA GLN A 76 12.08 15.78 -5.58
C GLN A 76 12.88 16.18 -6.85
N TRP A 77 12.18 16.44 -7.94
CA TRP A 77 12.75 16.83 -9.23
C TRP A 77 12.93 18.34 -9.41
N ASP A 78 12.35 19.18 -8.54
CA ASP A 78 12.52 20.62 -8.55
C ASP A 78 13.69 21.04 -7.64
N PRO A 79 14.79 21.61 -8.19
CA PRO A 79 15.93 22.07 -7.37
C PRO A 79 15.58 23.15 -6.33
N LYS A 80 14.42 23.78 -6.43
CA LYS A 80 13.94 24.78 -5.47
C LYS A 80 13.18 24.17 -4.30
N SER A 81 12.71 22.94 -4.45
CA SER A 81 12.01 22.23 -3.39
C SER A 81 12.98 21.67 -2.35
N PRO A 82 12.66 21.73 -1.06
CA PRO A 82 13.44 21.05 -0.04
C PRO A 82 13.53 19.52 -0.28
N TRP A 83 12.52 18.93 -0.92
CA TRP A 83 12.52 17.50 -1.24
C TRP A 83 13.51 17.09 -2.34
N HIS A 84 14.15 18.05 -3.03
CA HIS A 84 15.28 17.78 -3.91
C HIS A 84 16.51 17.27 -3.13
N ASP A 85 16.66 17.70 -1.88
CA ASP A 85 17.71 17.22 -0.99
C ASP A 85 17.44 15.80 -0.51
N GLU A 86 18.30 14.86 -0.91
CA GLU A 86 18.20 13.45 -0.55
C GLU A 86 18.24 13.23 0.97
N ARG A 87 18.95 14.08 1.72
CA ARG A 87 19.01 14.00 3.19
C ARG A 87 17.63 14.19 3.82
N LEU A 88 16.80 15.09 3.27
CA LEU A 88 15.44 15.29 3.75
C LEU A 88 14.53 14.13 3.41
N ARG A 89 14.68 13.52 2.22
CA ARG A 89 13.95 12.30 1.85
C ARG A 89 14.35 11.12 2.74
N LEU A 90 15.66 10.99 3.02
CA LEU A 90 16.15 9.97 3.94
C LEU A 90 15.65 10.21 5.36
N ALA A 91 15.63 11.46 5.84
CA ALA A 91 15.06 11.80 7.14
C ALA A 91 13.59 11.39 7.24
N ALA A 92 12.76 11.69 6.23
CA ALA A 92 11.36 11.27 6.20
C ALA A 92 11.21 9.74 6.20
N ASN A 93 12.11 9.03 5.52
CA ASN A 93 12.12 7.56 5.46
C ASN A 93 12.46 6.93 6.82
N LEU A 94 13.51 7.44 7.50
CA LEU A 94 13.96 6.97 8.83
C LEU A 94 13.02 7.42 9.97
N ALA A 95 12.13 8.39 9.73
CA ALA A 95 11.17 8.86 10.72
C ALA A 95 10.02 7.86 10.97
N LEU A 96 9.84 6.84 10.14
CA LEU A 96 8.70 5.94 10.18
C LEU A 96 8.99 4.66 10.97
N ASP A 97 8.32 4.46 12.11
CA ASP A 97 8.24 3.16 12.75
C ASP A 97 7.19 2.30 12.03
N ARG A 98 7.65 1.58 11.02
CA ARG A 98 6.80 0.77 10.14
C ARG A 98 6.12 -0.38 10.86
N GLN A 99 6.75 -0.90 11.92
CA GLN A 99 6.14 -1.98 12.70
C GLN A 99 4.94 -1.45 13.48
N GLN A 100 5.08 -0.30 14.14
CA GLN A 100 3.97 0.32 14.86
C GLN A 100 2.85 0.80 13.91
N ILE A 101 3.22 1.31 12.72
CA ILE A 101 2.24 1.68 11.68
C ILE A 101 1.47 0.44 11.19
N ASN A 102 2.15 -0.70 11.04
CA ASN A 102 1.52 -1.99 10.68
C ASN A 102 0.54 -2.46 11.77
N GLU A 103 0.97 -2.44 13.04
CA GLU A 103 0.10 -2.83 14.15
C GLU A 103 -1.16 -1.95 14.22
N ALA A 104 -1.01 -0.63 14.16
CA ALA A 104 -2.13 0.30 14.24
C ALA A 104 -3.06 0.22 13.02
N GLY A 105 -2.51 0.10 11.81
CA GLY A 105 -3.26 0.17 10.56
C GLY A 105 -3.80 -1.16 10.05
N CYS A 106 -3.13 -2.26 10.38
CA CYS A 106 -3.38 -3.57 9.80
C CYS A 106 -3.31 -4.74 10.81
N LEU A 107 -3.30 -4.49 12.12
CA LEU A 107 -3.18 -5.54 13.15
C LEU A 107 -1.99 -6.49 12.92
N GLY A 108 -0.87 -5.99 12.43
CA GLY A 108 0.32 -6.80 12.12
C GLY A 108 0.29 -7.51 10.76
N PHE A 109 -0.80 -7.43 9.99
CA PHE A 109 -0.95 -8.17 8.72
C PHE A 109 -0.32 -7.50 7.49
N CYS A 110 0.22 -6.30 7.61
CA CYS A 110 0.85 -5.56 6.52
C CYS A 110 2.36 -5.41 6.77
N PRO A 111 3.19 -6.40 6.40
CA PRO A 111 4.60 -6.35 6.75
C PRO A 111 5.30 -5.12 6.17
N PRO A 112 6.24 -4.51 6.93
CA PRO A 112 7.07 -3.41 6.47
C PRO A 112 7.76 -3.70 5.13
N ALA A 113 7.82 -2.71 4.24
CA ALA A 113 8.41 -2.83 2.91
C ALA A 113 9.71 -2.05 2.79
N GLY A 114 10.71 -2.62 2.10
CA GLY A 114 11.97 -1.96 1.77
C GLY A 114 11.97 -1.31 0.38
N VAL A 115 11.04 -1.73 -0.48
CA VAL A 115 10.84 -1.19 -1.85
C VAL A 115 9.35 -1.02 -2.12
N ILE A 116 9.00 -0.29 -3.18
CA ILE A 116 7.60 -0.11 -3.59
C ILE A 116 7.06 -1.26 -4.45
N VAL A 117 7.89 -2.26 -4.75
CA VAL A 117 7.50 -3.52 -5.41
C VAL A 117 7.17 -4.54 -4.33
N PRO A 118 5.92 -4.99 -4.19
CA PRO A 118 5.56 -6.00 -3.19
C PRO A 118 6.39 -7.28 -3.32
N ARG A 119 6.85 -7.81 -2.20
CA ARG A 119 7.77 -8.97 -2.14
C ARG A 119 7.26 -10.25 -2.79
N VAL A 120 5.95 -10.35 -3.01
CA VAL A 120 5.31 -11.50 -3.67
C VAL A 120 5.32 -11.42 -5.19
N MET A 121 5.68 -10.27 -5.76
CA MET A 121 5.76 -10.11 -7.21
C MET A 121 7.02 -10.78 -7.76
N ASP A 122 6.91 -11.38 -8.93
CA ASP A 122 8.09 -11.88 -9.65
C ASP A 122 9.06 -10.73 -9.94
N PHE A 123 10.36 -10.98 -9.80
CA PHE A 123 11.44 -10.00 -9.84
C PHE A 123 11.40 -8.91 -8.75
N ALA A 124 10.68 -9.11 -7.65
CA ALA A 124 10.75 -8.20 -6.53
C ALA A 124 12.08 -8.35 -5.78
N LEU A 125 12.80 -7.24 -5.62
CA LEU A 125 14.03 -7.19 -4.83
C LEU A 125 13.70 -7.44 -3.35
N GLN A 126 14.34 -8.44 -2.76
CA GLN A 126 14.13 -8.80 -1.36
C GLN A 126 15.12 -8.03 -0.49
N VAL A 127 14.65 -6.95 0.12
CA VAL A 127 15.43 -6.08 1.01
C VAL A 127 14.66 -5.76 2.27
N GLU A 128 15.40 -5.54 3.36
CA GLU A 128 14.82 -5.06 4.61
C GLU A 128 14.38 -3.60 4.51
N PRO A 129 13.30 -3.21 5.19
CA PRO A 129 12.88 -1.82 5.25
C PRO A 129 13.92 -0.97 5.97
N MET A 130 13.96 0.33 5.64
CA MET A 130 14.77 1.29 6.38
C MET A 130 14.40 1.28 7.88
N PRO A 131 15.37 1.32 8.79
CA PRO A 131 15.12 1.32 10.23
C PRO A 131 14.43 2.60 10.69
N TYR A 132 13.72 2.54 11.81
CA TYR A 132 13.28 3.72 12.53
C TYR A 132 14.45 4.29 13.33
N ASP A 133 14.91 5.50 13.00
CA ASP A 133 16.06 6.14 13.66
C ASP A 133 15.82 7.65 13.86
N PRO A 134 15.09 8.05 14.92
CA PRO A 134 14.82 9.45 15.21
C PRO A 134 16.09 10.30 15.49
N ALA A 135 17.16 9.66 15.98
CA ALA A 135 18.42 10.36 16.24
C ALA A 135 19.10 10.79 14.92
N LYS A 136 19.13 9.86 13.96
CA LYS A 136 19.66 10.14 12.61
C LYS A 136 18.78 11.13 11.85
N VAL A 137 17.45 11.08 12.02
CA VAL A 137 16.52 12.07 11.45
C VAL A 137 16.90 13.48 11.91
N LYS A 138 17.07 13.68 13.22
CA LYS A 138 17.45 14.99 13.77
C LYS A 138 18.79 15.49 13.21
N GLN A 139 19.77 14.59 13.07
CA GLN A 139 21.06 14.91 12.47
C GLN A 139 20.89 15.36 11.01
N LEU A 140 20.17 14.57 10.19
CA LEU A 140 19.96 14.87 8.76
C LEU A 140 19.20 16.19 8.54
N LEU A 141 18.19 16.48 9.35
CA LEU A 141 17.49 17.76 9.31
C LEU A 141 18.44 18.91 9.60
N ALA A 142 19.30 18.80 10.62
CA ALA A 142 20.27 19.85 10.94
C ALA A 142 21.31 20.04 9.82
N GLU A 143 21.84 18.95 9.25
CA GLU A 143 22.78 18.98 8.11
C GLU A 143 22.17 19.56 6.84
N ALA A 144 20.86 19.40 6.65
CA ALA A 144 20.11 20.00 5.55
C ALA A 144 19.70 21.47 5.80
N GLY A 145 20.05 22.07 6.95
CA GLY A 145 19.74 23.44 7.28
C GLY A 145 18.46 23.65 8.09
N TYR A 146 17.86 22.60 8.61
CA TYR A 146 16.61 22.64 9.37
C TYR A 146 16.76 22.11 10.81
N PRO A 147 17.66 22.67 11.65
CA PRO A 147 17.93 22.16 13.00
C PRO A 147 16.70 22.20 13.94
N ASN A 148 15.71 23.05 13.62
CA ASN A 148 14.45 23.16 14.36
C ASN A 148 13.27 22.45 13.65
N GLY A 149 13.59 21.59 12.70
CA GLY A 149 12.61 20.92 11.86
C GLY A 149 12.12 21.78 10.70
N ILE A 150 11.38 21.16 9.77
CA ILE A 150 10.85 21.76 8.55
C ILE A 150 9.32 21.80 8.59
N ASP A 151 8.68 22.86 8.09
CA ASP A 151 7.26 22.84 7.71
C ASP A 151 7.16 22.25 6.30
N ALA A 152 6.69 21.02 6.23
CA ALA A 152 6.55 20.26 4.99
C ALA A 152 5.16 20.41 4.35
N GLY A 153 4.30 21.26 4.90
CA GLY A 153 3.01 21.61 4.33
C GLY A 153 1.94 20.54 4.42
N GLU A 154 1.31 20.22 3.31
CA GLU A 154 0.23 19.23 3.24
C GLU A 154 0.78 17.81 3.02
N PHE A 155 0.15 16.84 3.68
CA PHE A 155 0.32 15.41 3.43
C PHE A 155 -0.99 14.86 2.92
N THR A 156 -1.02 14.45 1.66
CA THR A 156 -2.24 13.99 0.98
C THR A 156 -2.25 12.46 0.93
N PRO A 157 -3.05 11.76 1.75
CA PRO A 157 -3.11 10.31 1.70
C PRO A 157 -4.02 9.80 0.57
N ILE A 158 -3.63 8.68 -0.04
CA ILE A 158 -4.53 7.91 -0.89
C ILE A 158 -5.79 7.52 -0.09
N PRO A 159 -7.00 7.77 -0.59
CA PRO A 159 -8.24 7.46 0.13
C PRO A 159 -8.41 5.98 0.45
N GLY A 160 -8.88 5.70 1.66
CA GLY A 160 -9.11 4.35 2.18
C GLY A 160 -8.12 3.87 3.24
N PHE A 161 -7.14 4.72 3.63
CA PHE A 161 -6.10 4.38 4.61
C PHE A 161 -5.97 5.42 5.74
N PRO A 162 -7.06 5.80 6.44
CA PRO A 162 -7.02 6.89 7.40
C PRO A 162 -6.06 6.62 8.57
N THR A 163 -6.15 5.46 9.21
CA THR A 163 -5.31 5.10 10.36
C THR A 163 -3.82 5.06 10.00
N ILE A 164 -3.49 4.53 8.83
CA ILE A 164 -2.09 4.52 8.34
C ILE A 164 -1.60 5.95 8.09
N ALA A 165 -2.42 6.78 7.46
CA ALA A 165 -2.06 8.16 7.15
C ALA A 165 -1.86 9.01 8.41
N GLU A 166 -2.72 8.86 9.41
CA GLU A 166 -2.60 9.54 10.71
C GLU A 166 -1.35 9.07 11.47
N SER A 167 -1.06 7.77 11.45
CA SER A 167 0.15 7.22 12.06
C SER A 167 1.40 7.79 11.42
N ILE A 168 1.48 7.82 10.08
CA ILE A 168 2.59 8.42 9.34
C ILE A 168 2.75 9.90 9.69
N MET A 169 1.65 10.67 9.67
CA MET A 169 1.67 12.09 10.05
C MET A 169 2.23 12.29 11.46
N ASN A 170 1.81 11.47 12.42
CA ASN A 170 2.27 11.57 13.80
C ASN A 170 3.79 11.30 13.91
N TYR A 171 4.31 10.29 13.21
CA TYR A 171 5.74 9.98 13.18
C TYR A 171 6.55 11.09 12.52
N LEU A 172 6.12 11.62 11.38
CA LEU A 172 6.77 12.74 10.71
C LEU A 172 6.82 13.98 11.61
N ASN A 173 5.68 14.34 12.23
CA ASN A 173 5.57 15.50 13.11
C ASN A 173 6.46 15.36 14.37
N ALA A 174 6.47 14.18 14.99
CA ALA A 174 7.34 13.89 16.13
C ALA A 174 8.84 13.99 15.78
N ALA A 175 9.19 13.67 14.56
CA ALA A 175 10.55 13.77 14.03
C ALA A 175 10.96 15.20 13.58
N GLY A 176 10.03 16.18 13.63
CA GLY A 176 10.27 17.56 13.22
C GLY A 176 9.97 17.85 11.75
N ILE A 177 9.39 16.91 11.01
CA ILE A 177 8.87 17.10 9.65
C ILE A 177 7.39 17.40 9.77
N ARG A 178 7.04 18.68 9.96
CA ARG A 178 5.66 19.08 10.25
C ARG A 178 4.78 19.03 9.02
N VAL A 179 3.77 18.18 9.06
CA VAL A 179 2.77 18.01 7.99
C VAL A 179 1.35 18.12 8.53
N ARG A 180 0.42 18.48 7.66
CA ARG A 180 -1.02 18.54 7.93
C ARG A 180 -1.75 17.66 6.92
N LEU A 181 -2.65 16.81 7.40
CA LEU A 181 -3.44 15.95 6.49
C LEU A 181 -4.36 16.79 5.60
N LYS A 182 -4.32 16.49 4.30
CA LYS A 182 -5.26 16.99 3.30
C LYS A 182 -6.01 15.82 2.69
N GLN A 183 -7.21 15.61 3.12
CA GLN A 183 -8.06 14.56 2.56
C GLN A 183 -8.59 14.97 1.18
N MET A 184 -8.66 14.01 0.27
CA MET A 184 -9.24 14.18 -1.07
C MET A 184 -10.24 13.07 -1.34
N GLU A 185 -11.19 13.35 -2.24
CA GLU A 185 -12.05 12.32 -2.80
C GLU A 185 -11.22 11.40 -3.72
N ARG A 186 -11.60 10.11 -3.79
CA ARG A 186 -10.80 9.09 -4.46
C ARG A 186 -10.53 9.38 -5.95
N ALA A 187 -11.57 9.74 -6.70
CA ALA A 187 -11.42 10.02 -8.13
C ALA A 187 -10.55 11.26 -8.37
N ALA A 188 -10.71 12.30 -7.53
CA ALA A 188 -9.89 13.51 -7.58
C ALA A 188 -8.43 13.21 -7.28
N PHE A 189 -8.14 12.40 -6.26
CA PHE A 189 -6.77 11.99 -5.92
C PHE A 189 -6.07 11.33 -7.11
N TYR A 190 -6.70 10.34 -7.75
CA TYR A 190 -6.08 9.65 -8.88
C TYR A 190 -5.94 10.54 -10.12
N ALA A 191 -6.93 11.40 -10.39
CA ALA A 191 -6.85 12.36 -11.48
C ALA A 191 -5.69 13.35 -11.30
N ASP A 192 -5.52 13.88 -10.09
CA ASP A 192 -4.44 14.80 -9.76
C ASP A 192 -3.08 14.10 -9.74
N TRP A 193 -3.00 12.85 -9.28
CA TRP A 193 -1.77 12.07 -9.34
C TRP A 193 -1.31 11.85 -10.79
N GLN A 194 -2.20 11.37 -11.67
CA GLN A 194 -1.89 11.19 -13.10
C GLN A 194 -1.53 12.50 -13.79
N ALA A 195 -2.22 13.60 -13.42
CA ALA A 195 -1.95 14.93 -13.96
C ALA A 195 -0.72 15.62 -13.35
N LYS A 196 0.00 14.95 -12.39
CA LYS A 196 1.17 15.49 -11.66
C LYS A 196 0.85 16.77 -10.88
N LYS A 197 -0.35 16.84 -10.30
CA LYS A 197 -0.85 18.00 -9.54
C LYS A 197 -0.81 17.82 -8.02
N LEU A 198 -0.46 16.63 -7.52
CA LEU A 198 -0.19 16.46 -6.10
C LEU A 198 1.19 17.07 -5.78
N HIS A 199 1.29 17.76 -4.66
CA HIS A 199 2.46 18.49 -4.21
C HIS A 199 2.96 17.97 -2.85
N GLY A 200 4.20 18.31 -2.51
CA GLY A 200 4.81 17.98 -1.23
C GLY A 200 4.93 16.47 -1.03
N LEU A 201 4.42 16.01 0.10
CA LEU A 201 4.36 14.59 0.45
C LEU A 201 2.95 14.03 0.22
N PHE A 202 2.86 12.85 -0.35
CA PHE A 202 1.60 12.12 -0.35
C PHE A 202 1.80 10.62 -0.13
N LEU A 203 0.83 9.99 0.54
CA LEU A 203 0.80 8.54 0.65
C LEU A 203 0.25 7.98 -0.64
N ALA A 204 1.10 7.31 -1.38
CA ALA A 204 0.75 6.57 -2.58
C ALA A 204 0.44 5.11 -2.24
N GLY A 205 -0.26 4.45 -3.12
CA GLY A 205 -0.50 3.02 -3.01
C GLY A 205 -0.98 2.45 -4.34
N ALA A 206 -0.57 1.22 -4.62
CA ALA A 206 -1.01 0.52 -5.81
C ALA A 206 -1.17 -0.97 -5.54
N GLY A 207 -2.20 -1.55 -6.16
CA GLY A 207 -2.42 -2.98 -6.17
C GLY A 207 -1.37 -3.73 -7.01
N ASN A 208 -1.35 -5.03 -6.89
CA ASN A 208 -0.43 -5.88 -7.62
C ASN A 208 -1.01 -6.24 -8.99
N SER A 209 -0.22 -6.04 -10.03
CA SER A 209 -0.53 -6.52 -11.39
C SER A 209 0.76 -6.86 -12.11
N GLY A 210 0.80 -7.98 -12.82
CA GLY A 210 1.99 -8.41 -13.54
C GLY A 210 3.15 -8.80 -12.60
N ASN A 211 4.33 -8.27 -12.89
CA ASN A 211 5.57 -8.47 -12.13
C ASN A 211 6.24 -7.11 -11.82
N ALA A 212 7.46 -7.12 -11.26
CA ALA A 212 8.19 -5.89 -10.93
C ALA A 212 8.31 -4.91 -12.10
N ALA A 213 8.41 -5.39 -13.35
CA ALA A 213 8.53 -4.51 -14.51
C ALA A 213 7.32 -3.59 -14.67
N SER A 214 6.09 -4.06 -14.36
CA SER A 214 4.89 -3.21 -14.43
C SER A 214 4.92 -2.10 -13.37
N ARG A 215 5.53 -2.34 -12.22
CA ARG A 215 5.74 -1.34 -11.19
C ARG A 215 6.78 -0.30 -11.61
N VAL A 216 7.89 -0.77 -12.19
CA VAL A 216 8.92 0.11 -12.76
C VAL A 216 8.33 0.99 -13.87
N GLU A 217 7.56 0.41 -14.78
CA GLU A 217 6.90 1.14 -15.86
C GLU A 217 6.00 2.27 -15.36
N ALA A 218 5.18 1.99 -14.37
CA ALA A 218 4.18 2.94 -13.90
C ALA A 218 4.75 4.07 -13.04
N PHE A 219 5.78 3.79 -12.22
CA PHE A 219 6.19 4.68 -11.13
C PHE A 219 7.67 5.10 -11.17
N MET A 220 8.61 4.29 -11.71
CA MET A 220 10.04 4.52 -11.54
C MET A 220 10.73 5.10 -12.78
N GLN A 221 10.26 4.80 -13.99
CA GLN A 221 10.81 5.37 -15.21
C GLN A 221 10.18 6.72 -15.53
N SER A 222 10.92 7.61 -16.21
CA SER A 222 10.56 9.03 -16.39
C SER A 222 9.25 9.28 -17.11
N LYS A 223 8.79 8.35 -17.96
CA LYS A 223 7.54 8.42 -18.71
C LYS A 223 6.40 7.65 -18.06
N GLY A 224 6.59 7.16 -16.84
CA GLY A 224 5.58 6.40 -16.10
C GLY A 224 4.30 7.19 -15.87
N ALA A 225 3.15 6.51 -15.95
CA ALA A 225 1.85 7.17 -15.80
C ALA A 225 1.73 7.94 -14.49
N TYR A 226 2.40 7.48 -13.43
CA TYR A 226 2.39 8.07 -12.10
C TYR A 226 3.73 8.69 -11.67
N ALA A 227 4.81 8.52 -12.45
CA ALA A 227 6.11 9.07 -12.12
C ALA A 227 6.13 10.60 -12.32
N TYR A 228 6.70 11.35 -11.36
CA TYR A 228 6.86 12.81 -11.43
C TYR A 228 8.15 13.22 -12.14
N GLY A 229 9.04 12.28 -12.36
CA GLY A 229 10.32 12.41 -13.04
C GLY A 229 11.03 11.08 -13.03
N GLY A 230 12.28 11.03 -13.47
CA GLY A 230 13.07 9.82 -13.50
C GLY A 230 14.53 10.08 -13.84
N TYR A 231 15.33 9.05 -13.75
CA TYR A 231 16.75 9.08 -14.06
C TYR A 231 17.01 8.37 -15.40
N PRO A 232 17.84 8.95 -16.29
CA PRO A 232 18.12 8.36 -17.61
C PRO A 232 18.69 6.94 -17.56
N ASP A 233 19.45 6.60 -16.54
CA ASP A 233 20.00 5.26 -16.34
C ASP A 233 18.93 4.23 -15.94
N ILE A 234 17.92 4.64 -15.16
CA ILE A 234 16.75 3.79 -14.87
C ILE A 234 15.94 3.56 -16.15
N ASP A 235 15.72 4.58 -16.96
CA ASP A 235 15.03 4.47 -18.25
C ASP A 235 15.77 3.52 -19.21
N GLU A 236 17.10 3.59 -19.21
CA GLU A 236 17.93 2.69 -20.02
C GLU A 236 17.81 1.24 -19.56
N LEU A 237 17.95 0.98 -18.26
CA LEU A 237 17.80 -0.36 -17.68
C LEU A 237 16.38 -0.91 -17.93
N PHE A 238 15.36 -0.04 -17.85
CA PHE A 238 13.98 -0.45 -18.15
C PHE A 238 13.83 -0.88 -19.62
N ARG A 239 14.43 -0.17 -20.59
CA ARG A 239 14.43 -0.58 -21.99
C ARG A 239 15.15 -1.90 -22.21
N GLN A 240 16.29 -2.12 -21.54
CA GLN A 240 17.05 -3.37 -21.63
C GLN A 240 16.24 -4.56 -21.12
N GLN A 241 15.61 -4.45 -19.93
CA GLN A 241 14.80 -5.53 -19.37
C GLN A 241 13.59 -5.87 -20.24
N ALA A 242 13.02 -4.88 -20.95
CA ALA A 242 11.83 -5.10 -21.78
C ALA A 242 12.10 -6.03 -22.99
N THR A 243 13.35 -6.13 -23.42
CA THR A 243 13.77 -6.98 -24.54
C THR A 243 14.53 -8.24 -24.09
N GLU A 244 14.91 -8.33 -22.81
CA GLU A 244 15.65 -9.47 -22.27
C GLU A 244 14.74 -10.69 -22.09
N ARG A 245 15.12 -11.81 -22.69
CA ARG A 245 14.38 -13.08 -22.65
C ARG A 245 14.91 -14.06 -21.61
N ASP A 246 16.17 -13.91 -21.21
CA ASP A 246 16.74 -14.71 -20.14
C ASP A 246 16.21 -14.21 -18.80
N HIS A 247 15.56 -15.10 -18.06
CA HIS A 247 14.89 -14.75 -16.79
C HIS A 247 15.87 -14.20 -15.76
N ALA A 248 17.05 -14.79 -15.62
CA ALA A 248 18.05 -14.37 -14.63
C ALA A 248 18.67 -13.00 -14.98
N LYS A 249 18.95 -12.76 -16.25
CA LYS A 249 19.45 -11.45 -16.71
C LYS A 249 18.39 -10.37 -16.56
N ARG A 250 17.12 -10.69 -16.86
CA ARG A 250 16.00 -9.78 -16.66
C ARG A 250 15.81 -9.44 -15.18
N ALA A 251 15.89 -10.44 -14.29
CA ALA A 251 15.87 -10.24 -12.85
C ALA A 251 16.98 -9.27 -12.41
N ALA A 252 18.23 -9.49 -12.83
CA ALA A 252 19.34 -8.63 -12.46
C ALA A 252 19.18 -7.16 -12.92
N LEU A 253 18.54 -6.93 -14.07
CA LEU A 253 18.24 -5.57 -14.54
C LEU A 253 17.17 -4.91 -13.66
N LEU A 254 16.10 -5.64 -13.31
CA LEU A 254 15.03 -5.15 -12.46
C LEU A 254 15.49 -4.95 -11.01
N ASP A 255 16.35 -5.82 -10.48
CA ASP A 255 16.99 -5.66 -9.18
C ASP A 255 17.82 -4.37 -9.13
N LYS A 256 18.62 -4.13 -10.19
CA LYS A 256 19.42 -2.91 -10.28
C LYS A 256 18.57 -1.64 -10.31
N ILE A 257 17.45 -1.65 -11.03
CA ILE A 257 16.51 -0.51 -11.01
C ILE A 257 15.99 -0.27 -9.59
N GLN A 258 15.49 -1.32 -8.93
CA GLN A 258 14.96 -1.22 -7.58
C GLN A 258 16.04 -0.73 -6.59
N GLN A 259 17.27 -1.24 -6.69
CA GLN A 259 18.39 -0.79 -5.86
C GLN A 259 18.67 0.71 -6.07
N LEU A 260 18.69 1.20 -7.32
CA LEU A 260 18.88 2.62 -7.60
C LEU A 260 17.79 3.51 -6.99
N THR A 261 16.54 3.02 -6.89
CA THR A 261 15.48 3.79 -6.22
C THR A 261 15.71 3.88 -4.71
N ILE A 262 16.30 2.86 -4.10
CA ILE A 262 16.68 2.86 -2.67
C ILE A 262 17.87 3.80 -2.47
N ASP A 263 18.95 3.63 -3.23
CA ASP A 263 20.20 4.39 -3.11
C ASP A 263 19.97 5.89 -3.25
N ARG A 264 19.01 6.30 -4.08
CA ARG A 264 18.63 7.70 -4.33
C ARG A 264 17.45 8.18 -3.51
N VAL A 265 16.96 7.34 -2.61
CA VAL A 265 15.80 7.63 -1.76
C VAL A 265 14.63 8.24 -2.56
N MET A 266 14.29 7.60 -3.68
CA MET A 266 13.21 8.11 -4.55
C MET A 266 11.84 8.03 -3.87
N TYR A 267 11.68 7.10 -2.94
CA TYR A 267 10.44 6.82 -2.21
C TYR A 267 10.75 6.53 -0.74
N ALA A 268 9.73 6.66 0.12
CA ALA A 268 9.76 6.04 1.44
C ALA A 268 8.72 4.89 1.48
N PRO A 269 9.12 3.64 1.16
CA PRO A 269 8.23 2.49 1.25
C PRO A 269 7.70 2.35 2.67
N VAL A 270 6.41 2.04 2.82
CA VAL A 270 5.79 1.88 4.15
C VAL A 270 5.55 0.41 4.43
N MET A 271 4.70 -0.24 3.67
CA MET A 271 4.34 -1.65 3.88
C MET A 271 3.82 -2.32 2.62
N ASP A 272 3.95 -3.63 2.57
CA ASP A 272 3.15 -4.47 1.68
C ASP A 272 1.73 -4.54 2.24
N PHE A 273 0.78 -3.98 1.51
CA PHE A 273 -0.59 -3.86 1.99
C PHE A 273 -1.37 -5.16 1.85
N SER A 274 -2.03 -5.57 2.92
CA SER A 274 -3.01 -6.65 2.95
C SER A 274 -4.38 -6.09 3.31
N ALA A 275 -5.40 -6.40 2.52
CA ALA A 275 -6.76 -6.03 2.89
C ALA A 275 -7.27 -6.96 4.02
N LEU A 276 -7.78 -6.36 5.09
CA LEU A 276 -8.37 -7.10 6.20
C LEU A 276 -9.85 -7.37 5.92
N MET A 277 -10.28 -8.56 6.27
CA MET A 277 -11.67 -8.99 6.10
C MET A 277 -12.16 -9.70 7.35
N GLY A 278 -13.39 -9.40 7.74
CA GLY A 278 -14.08 -10.11 8.81
C GLY A 278 -14.92 -11.24 8.23
N ILE A 279 -14.81 -12.43 8.83
CA ILE A 279 -15.55 -13.62 8.46
C ILE A 279 -16.48 -14.03 9.61
N GLY A 280 -17.77 -14.02 9.37
CA GLY A 280 -18.79 -14.38 10.35
C GLY A 280 -18.90 -15.87 10.61
N PRO A 281 -19.60 -16.27 11.69
CA PRO A 281 -19.65 -17.66 12.18
C PRO A 281 -20.38 -18.63 11.27
N ARG A 282 -21.21 -18.13 10.34
CA ARG A 282 -21.91 -18.99 9.36
C ARG A 282 -21.00 -19.48 8.24
N VAL A 283 -19.91 -18.76 7.92
CA VAL A 283 -18.99 -19.15 6.86
C VAL A 283 -18.08 -20.28 7.35
N THR A 284 -18.22 -21.45 6.75
CA THR A 284 -17.46 -22.65 7.11
C THR A 284 -16.22 -22.84 6.23
N LYS A 285 -16.29 -22.39 4.97
CA LYS A 285 -15.19 -22.45 4.00
C LYS A 285 -15.18 -21.21 3.13
N HIS A 286 -13.99 -20.70 2.84
CA HIS A 286 -13.75 -19.57 1.94
C HIS A 286 -12.35 -19.67 1.33
N THR A 287 -12.13 -18.93 0.24
CA THR A 287 -10.83 -18.73 -0.42
C THR A 287 -10.35 -17.29 -0.30
N ILE A 288 -10.89 -16.55 0.67
CA ILE A 288 -10.46 -15.18 0.98
C ILE A 288 -9.00 -15.21 1.43
N GLY A 289 -8.18 -14.34 0.84
CA GLY A 289 -6.75 -14.30 1.13
C GLY A 289 -5.88 -15.25 0.31
N ASP A 290 -6.46 -16.20 -0.42
CA ASP A 290 -5.68 -17.15 -1.23
C ASP A 290 -5.18 -16.55 -2.54
N VAL A 291 -5.87 -15.55 -3.06
CA VAL A 291 -5.49 -14.87 -4.31
C VAL A 291 -4.74 -13.58 -3.97
N TRP A 292 -3.45 -13.57 -4.23
CA TRP A 292 -2.57 -12.44 -3.91
C TRP A 292 -2.83 -11.16 -4.73
N MET A 293 -3.46 -11.28 -5.90
CA MET A 293 -3.78 -10.13 -6.76
C MET A 293 -5.13 -9.46 -6.47
N SER A 294 -5.98 -10.08 -5.65
CA SER A 294 -7.33 -9.57 -5.38
C SER A 294 -7.74 -9.84 -3.94
N PRO A 295 -8.33 -8.86 -3.26
CA PRO A 295 -8.94 -9.11 -1.96
C PRO A 295 -10.22 -9.97 -2.07
N PHE A 296 -10.76 -10.14 -3.28
CA PHE A 296 -11.99 -10.88 -3.48
C PHE A 296 -11.73 -12.36 -3.76
N PRO A 297 -12.43 -13.26 -3.07
CA PRO A 297 -12.26 -14.70 -3.26
C PRO A 297 -12.95 -15.20 -4.53
N SER A 298 -12.67 -16.46 -4.86
CA SER A 298 -13.57 -17.22 -5.72
C SER A 298 -14.81 -17.63 -4.91
N TYR A 299 -15.96 -17.04 -5.22
CA TYR A 299 -17.21 -17.31 -4.48
C TYR A 299 -17.80 -18.70 -4.76
N GLU A 300 -17.32 -19.38 -5.79
CA GLU A 300 -17.77 -20.75 -6.12
C GLU A 300 -17.43 -21.78 -5.03
N ASP A 301 -16.38 -21.49 -4.24
CA ASP A 301 -15.90 -22.35 -3.16
C ASP A 301 -16.39 -21.91 -1.77
N LEU A 302 -17.25 -20.90 -1.70
CA LEU A 302 -17.84 -20.43 -0.46
C LEU A 302 -18.85 -21.46 0.08
N GLU A 303 -18.72 -21.81 1.37
CA GLU A 303 -19.66 -22.68 2.06
C GLU A 303 -20.15 -22.01 3.34
N ILE A 304 -21.45 -22.11 3.61
CA ILE A 304 -22.09 -21.57 4.82
C ILE A 304 -22.87 -22.66 5.55
N LYS A 305 -22.98 -22.50 6.88
CA LYS A 305 -23.93 -23.32 7.67
C LYS A 305 -25.35 -22.97 7.24
N GLY A 306 -26.17 -23.98 7.09
CA GLY A 306 -27.59 -23.84 6.83
C GLY A 306 -28.35 -23.23 8.00
#